data_d3bf8b896869b6db81e29d3de7c7c86d
#
_entry.id   d3bf8b896869b6db81e29d3de7c7c86d
#
_cell.length_a   1.000
_cell.length_b   1.000
_cell.length_c   1.000
_cell.angle_alpha   90.00
_cell.angle_beta   90.00
_cell.angle_gamma   90.00
#
_symmetry.space_group_name_H-M   'P 1'
#
loop_
_entity.id
_entity.type
_entity.pdbx_description
1 polymer ?
#
loop_
_entity_poly.entity_id
_entity_poly.type
_entity_poly.pdbx_seq_one_letter_code
_entity_poly.pdbx_strand_id
1 'polypeptide(L)'
;MLDKIKDINLALNNKSYLSALALSLTLPDICGKIEYPHFKYNNGKRNVGKQYAVRFDDWVNQYYADNTGWTNDFAKAKNPYFTGEMCNSLRCSFLHDGNSDIKNWGDKEDSDFHYSYEFKLAISGADSTGLSWVNQTNNNSKIIKTKIVTVNIDKLCECICLSAERYYREKDPNLFKDHNINLIDFK
;
A
#
# COMPACT_ATOMS: atom_id res chain seq x y z
N MET A 1 -14.90 8.03 -8.67
CA MET A 1 -13.57 8.19 -8.06
C MET A 1 -13.61 9.18 -6.92
N LEU A 2 -14.00 10.44 -7.16
CA LEU A 2 -14.00 11.51 -6.13
C LEU A 2 -14.90 11.19 -4.94
N ASP A 3 -16.05 10.54 -5.15
CA ASP A 3 -16.92 10.12 -4.04
C ASP A 3 -16.23 9.14 -3.09
N LYS A 4 -15.46 8.17 -3.62
CA LYS A 4 -14.68 7.26 -2.78
C LYS A 4 -13.65 8.02 -1.92
N ILE A 5 -12.97 9.02 -2.50
CA ILE A 5 -12.02 9.86 -1.75
C ILE A 5 -12.74 10.66 -0.66
N LYS A 6 -13.92 11.20 -0.97
CA LYS A 6 -14.75 11.90 0.01
C LYS A 6 -15.15 10.98 1.17
N ASP A 7 -15.55 9.74 0.87
CA ASP A 7 -15.95 8.76 1.89
C ASP A 7 -14.76 8.32 2.75
N ILE A 8 -13.56 8.17 2.15
CA ILE A 8 -12.33 7.88 2.90
C ILE A 8 -12.04 9.02 3.87
N ASN A 9 -12.07 10.28 3.41
CA ASN A 9 -11.82 11.44 4.24
C ASN A 9 -12.86 11.57 5.37
N LEU A 10 -14.12 11.29 5.09
CA LEU A 10 -15.18 11.26 6.10
C LEU A 10 -14.91 10.18 7.15
N ALA A 11 -14.50 8.99 6.72
CA ALA A 11 -14.16 7.90 7.63
C ALA A 11 -12.95 8.25 8.51
N LEU A 12 -11.90 8.88 7.97
CA LEU A 12 -10.75 9.35 8.74
C LEU A 12 -11.17 10.40 9.78
N ASN A 13 -11.96 11.39 9.38
CA ASN A 13 -12.48 12.45 10.27
C ASN A 13 -13.31 11.87 11.43
N ASN A 14 -14.04 10.79 11.16
CA ASN A 14 -14.82 10.06 12.19
C ASN A 14 -14.01 8.99 12.91
N LYS A 15 -12.68 8.92 12.74
CA LYS A 15 -11.79 7.92 13.34
C LYS A 15 -12.15 6.46 12.99
N SER A 16 -12.85 6.26 11.88
CA SER A 16 -13.18 4.93 11.34
C SER A 16 -12.02 4.40 10.48
N TYR A 17 -10.86 4.23 11.09
CA TYR A 17 -9.59 3.96 10.41
C TYR A 17 -9.60 2.71 9.53
N LEU A 18 -10.19 1.62 10.01
CA LEU A 18 -10.25 0.37 9.23
C LEU A 18 -11.15 0.52 8.00
N SER A 19 -12.24 1.27 8.09
CA SER A 19 -13.11 1.57 6.94
C SER A 19 -12.40 2.46 5.93
N ALA A 20 -11.69 3.49 6.40
CA ALA A 20 -10.87 4.35 5.57
C ALA A 20 -9.79 3.53 4.83
N LEU A 21 -9.07 2.67 5.55
CA LEU A 21 -8.04 1.80 5.00
C LEU A 21 -8.63 0.86 3.94
N ALA A 22 -9.72 0.15 4.27
CA ALA A 22 -10.38 -0.78 3.34
C ALA A 22 -10.70 -0.10 2.01
N LEU A 23 -11.30 1.08 2.06
CA LEU A 23 -11.71 1.81 0.87
C LEU A 23 -10.51 2.40 0.12
N SER A 24 -9.51 2.96 0.83
CA SER A 24 -8.32 3.53 0.22
C SER A 24 -7.49 2.48 -0.54
N LEU A 25 -7.35 1.27 0.01
CA LEU A 25 -6.63 0.17 -0.63
C LEU A 25 -7.26 -0.28 -1.97
N THR A 26 -8.49 0.15 -2.30
CA THR A 26 -9.10 -0.11 -3.61
C THR A 26 -8.64 0.88 -4.70
N LEU A 27 -8.18 2.07 -4.32
CA LEU A 27 -7.85 3.13 -5.28
C LEU A 27 -6.65 2.80 -6.19
N PRO A 28 -5.53 2.23 -5.68
CA PRO A 28 -4.42 1.82 -6.54
C PRO A 28 -4.82 0.72 -7.54
N ASP A 29 -5.79 -0.14 -7.21
CA ASP A 29 -6.29 -1.17 -8.13
C ASP A 29 -7.04 -0.54 -9.31
N ILE A 30 -7.93 0.41 -9.03
CA ILE A 30 -8.70 1.14 -10.06
C ILE A 30 -7.75 1.90 -10.98
N CYS A 31 -6.86 2.71 -10.40
CA CYS A 31 -5.92 3.51 -11.16
C CYS A 31 -4.90 2.64 -11.91
N GLY A 32 -4.40 1.58 -11.28
CA GLY A 32 -3.45 0.64 -11.88
C GLY A 32 -4.03 -0.12 -13.07
N LYS A 33 -5.31 -0.49 -13.03
CA LYS A 33 -6.01 -1.09 -14.16
C LYS A 33 -6.03 -0.18 -15.38
N ILE A 34 -6.25 1.11 -15.16
CA ILE A 34 -6.34 2.13 -16.21
C ILE A 34 -4.93 2.45 -16.75
N GLU A 35 -3.95 2.68 -15.88
CA GLU A 35 -2.61 3.13 -16.27
C GLU A 35 -1.76 2.02 -16.90
N TYR A 36 -1.89 0.79 -16.42
CA TYR A 36 -1.04 -0.33 -16.80
C TYR A 36 -1.81 -1.51 -17.40
N PRO A 37 -2.66 -1.32 -18.44
CA PRO A 37 -3.48 -2.38 -19.03
C PRO A 37 -2.64 -3.49 -19.71
N HIS A 38 -1.37 -3.19 -20.01
CA HIS A 38 -0.43 -4.10 -20.64
C HIS A 38 0.16 -5.14 -19.68
N PHE A 39 0.09 -4.94 -18.35
CA PHE A 39 0.54 -5.94 -17.40
C PHE A 39 -0.46 -7.11 -17.33
N LYS A 40 -0.12 -8.16 -18.06
CA LYS A 40 -0.89 -9.40 -18.15
C LYS A 40 0.02 -10.60 -17.88
N TYR A 41 -0.58 -11.69 -17.43
CA TYR A 41 0.07 -13.00 -17.39
C TYR A 41 0.19 -13.58 -18.80
N ASN A 42 1.00 -14.64 -18.97
CA ASN A 42 1.18 -15.33 -20.26
C ASN A 42 -0.14 -15.87 -20.85
N ASN A 43 -1.13 -16.15 -20.02
CA ASN A 43 -2.47 -16.58 -20.42
C ASN A 43 -3.42 -15.42 -20.80
N GLY A 44 -2.91 -14.19 -20.90
CA GLY A 44 -3.67 -12.99 -21.25
C GLY A 44 -4.50 -12.39 -20.12
N LYS A 45 -4.60 -13.05 -18.94
CA LYS A 45 -5.31 -12.52 -17.78
C LYS A 45 -4.57 -11.33 -17.18
N ARG A 46 -5.32 -10.39 -16.63
CA ARG A 46 -4.81 -9.21 -15.94
C ARG A 46 -3.90 -9.59 -14.77
N ASN A 47 -2.70 -9.02 -14.71
CA ASN A 47 -1.80 -9.15 -13.56
C ASN A 47 -2.08 -8.03 -12.55
N VAL A 48 -3.12 -8.25 -11.73
CA VAL A 48 -3.62 -7.28 -10.75
C VAL A 48 -2.54 -6.85 -9.77
N GLY A 49 -1.80 -7.81 -9.21
CA GLY A 49 -0.75 -7.53 -8.23
C GLY A 49 0.34 -6.62 -8.79
N LYS A 50 0.82 -6.89 -10.01
CA LYS A 50 1.83 -6.06 -10.66
C LYS A 50 1.30 -4.67 -11.00
N GLN A 51 0.08 -4.55 -11.53
CA GLN A 51 -0.54 -3.25 -11.80
C GLN A 51 -0.68 -2.41 -10.54
N TYR A 52 -1.11 -3.05 -9.44
CA TYR A 52 -1.26 -2.41 -8.13
C TYR A 52 0.08 -1.93 -7.59
N ALA A 53 1.07 -2.81 -7.55
CA ALA A 53 2.39 -2.50 -6.99
C ALA A 53 3.06 -1.36 -7.76
N VAL A 54 3.12 -1.44 -9.08
CA VAL A 54 3.73 -0.39 -9.91
C VAL A 54 2.96 0.93 -9.77
N ARG A 55 1.62 0.87 -9.70
CA ARG A 55 0.81 2.07 -9.48
C ARG A 55 1.12 2.76 -8.15
N PHE A 56 1.31 1.99 -7.09
CA PHE A 56 1.70 2.52 -5.79
C PHE A 56 3.09 3.13 -5.85
N ASP A 57 4.06 2.43 -6.39
CA ASP A 57 5.45 2.88 -6.46
C ASP A 57 5.62 4.14 -7.31
N ASP A 58 4.94 4.22 -8.45
CA ASP A 58 5.09 5.36 -9.37
C ASP A 58 4.30 6.60 -8.93
N TRP A 59 3.18 6.45 -8.23
CA TRP A 59 2.26 7.55 -7.94
C TRP A 59 2.06 7.85 -6.46
N VAL A 60 1.98 6.84 -5.59
CA VAL A 60 1.75 7.06 -4.16
C VAL A 60 3.05 7.37 -3.44
N ASN A 61 4.13 6.70 -3.80
CA ASN A 61 5.44 6.92 -3.18
C ASN A 61 6.00 8.34 -3.39
N GLN A 62 5.44 9.13 -4.31
CA GLN A 62 5.74 10.56 -4.42
C GLN A 62 5.32 11.35 -3.17
N TYR A 63 4.28 10.89 -2.47
CA TYR A 63 3.73 11.51 -1.27
C TYR A 63 4.16 10.81 0.02
N TYR A 64 4.80 9.65 -0.14
CA TYR A 64 5.23 8.82 0.97
C TYR A 64 6.72 9.02 1.22
N ALA A 65 7.12 9.35 2.46
CA ALA A 65 8.52 9.53 2.78
C ALA A 65 9.31 8.23 2.57
N ASP A 66 10.47 8.34 1.96
CA ASP A 66 11.43 7.25 1.97
C ASP A 66 12.25 7.24 3.27
N ASN A 67 13.04 6.20 3.47
CA ASN A 67 13.88 6.06 4.65
C ASN A 67 15.12 6.97 4.64
N THR A 68 15.32 7.79 3.60
CA THR A 68 16.40 8.77 3.51
C THR A 68 15.95 10.19 3.86
N GLY A 69 14.64 10.38 4.13
CA GLY A 69 14.04 11.64 4.54
C GLY A 69 13.03 12.20 3.55
N TRP A 70 12.50 13.36 3.89
CA TRP A 70 11.53 14.07 3.06
C TRP A 70 12.23 14.69 1.86
N THR A 71 11.81 14.33 0.67
CA THR A 71 12.13 15.10 -0.52
C THR A 71 10.96 16.05 -0.80
N ASN A 72 11.23 17.35 -0.88
CA ASN A 72 10.22 18.35 -1.28
C ASN A 72 9.83 18.21 -2.76
N ASP A 73 10.58 17.45 -3.51
CA ASP A 73 10.29 17.15 -4.90
C ASP A 73 9.40 15.93 -4.98
N PHE A 74 8.37 15.99 -5.79
CA PHE A 74 7.49 14.87 -6.12
C PHE A 74 8.23 13.76 -6.93
N ALA A 75 9.47 13.52 -6.57
CA ALA A 75 10.29 12.47 -7.14
C ALA A 75 9.93 11.12 -6.51
N LYS A 76 10.02 10.07 -7.31
CA LYS A 76 9.86 8.69 -6.85
C LYS A 76 10.83 8.42 -5.70
N ALA A 77 10.34 7.89 -4.60
CA ALA A 77 11.17 7.50 -3.46
C ALA A 77 12.25 6.50 -3.90
N LYS A 78 13.51 6.78 -3.58
CA LYS A 78 14.65 5.94 -4.01
C LYS A 78 14.70 4.61 -3.26
N ASN A 79 14.42 4.66 -1.96
CA ASN A 79 14.45 3.49 -1.07
C ASN A 79 13.22 3.51 -0.16
N PRO A 80 12.02 3.26 -0.69
CA PRO A 80 10.80 3.30 0.10
C PRO A 80 10.83 2.20 1.15
N TYR A 81 10.52 2.55 2.40
CA TYR A 81 10.37 1.55 3.47
C TYR A 81 9.06 0.77 3.36
N PHE A 82 8.09 1.29 2.62
CA PHE A 82 6.83 0.63 2.29
C PHE A 82 6.61 0.69 0.77
N THR A 83 6.64 -0.45 0.12
CA THR A 83 6.60 -0.60 -1.34
C THR A 83 5.20 -0.95 -1.83
N GLY A 84 5.00 -0.83 -3.13
CA GLY A 84 3.77 -1.25 -3.77
C GLY A 84 3.47 -2.75 -3.62
N GLU A 85 4.51 -3.59 -3.58
CA GLU A 85 4.33 -5.03 -3.30
C GLU A 85 3.83 -5.26 -1.87
N MET A 86 4.40 -4.54 -0.89
CA MET A 86 3.93 -4.58 0.50
C MET A 86 2.48 -4.11 0.62
N CYS A 87 2.15 -3.00 -0.05
CA CYS A 87 0.80 -2.46 -0.04
C CYS A 87 -0.20 -3.41 -0.70
N ASN A 88 0.18 -4.07 -1.80
CA ASN A 88 -0.66 -5.11 -2.41
C ASN A 88 -0.85 -6.33 -1.51
N SER A 89 0.19 -6.74 -0.80
CA SER A 89 0.10 -7.82 0.18
C SER A 89 -0.83 -7.45 1.34
N LEU A 90 -0.68 -6.23 1.88
CA LEU A 90 -1.60 -5.68 2.90
C LEU A 90 -3.04 -5.67 2.39
N ARG A 91 -3.27 -5.20 1.16
CA ARG A 91 -4.61 -5.22 0.56
C ARG A 91 -5.20 -6.63 0.52
N CYS A 92 -4.43 -7.60 0.08
CA CYS A 92 -4.89 -8.99 0.01
C CYS A 92 -5.24 -9.53 1.40
N SER A 93 -4.34 -9.41 2.37
CA SER A 93 -4.59 -9.89 3.72
C SER A 93 -5.74 -9.16 4.40
N PHE A 94 -5.82 -7.85 4.24
CA PHE A 94 -6.83 -7.03 4.91
C PHE A 94 -8.23 -7.26 4.33
N LEU A 95 -8.37 -7.27 3.00
CA LEU A 95 -9.68 -7.35 2.36
C LEU A 95 -10.19 -8.79 2.19
N HIS A 96 -9.30 -9.79 2.13
CA HIS A 96 -9.70 -11.18 1.90
C HIS A 96 -9.59 -12.05 3.15
N ASP A 97 -8.53 -11.84 3.96
CA ASP A 97 -8.26 -12.68 5.13
C ASP A 97 -8.68 -12.00 6.44
N GLY A 98 -9.05 -10.70 6.42
CA GLY A 98 -9.46 -9.95 7.60
C GLY A 98 -8.31 -9.69 8.59
N ASN A 99 -7.07 -9.73 8.14
CA ASN A 99 -5.89 -9.47 8.96
C ASN A 99 -4.93 -8.47 8.29
N SER A 100 -3.91 -8.01 9.02
CA SER A 100 -2.90 -7.08 8.52
C SER A 100 -1.54 -7.73 8.26
N ASP A 101 -1.45 -9.05 8.29
CA ASP A 101 -0.19 -9.74 8.08
C ASP A 101 0.24 -9.65 6.63
N ILE A 102 1.43 -9.15 6.42
CA ILE A 102 2.10 -9.23 5.11
C ILE A 102 2.87 -10.54 5.08
N LYS A 103 2.14 -11.63 4.80
CA LYS A 103 2.75 -12.95 4.69
C LYS A 103 3.68 -13.03 3.49
N ASN A 104 4.78 -13.74 3.66
CA ASN A 104 5.77 -14.08 2.62
C ASN A 104 6.53 -12.89 2.04
N TRP A 105 6.61 -11.78 2.76
CA TRP A 105 7.39 -10.67 2.28
C TRP A 105 8.85 -10.78 2.73
N GLY A 106 9.66 -11.41 1.87
CA GLY A 106 11.09 -11.21 1.86
C GLY A 106 11.89 -11.90 2.93
N ASP A 107 11.45 -13.04 3.46
CA ASP A 107 12.34 -13.90 4.20
C ASP A 107 13.51 -14.26 3.28
N LYS A 108 14.66 -13.68 3.58
CA LYS A 108 15.91 -13.92 2.88
C LYS A 108 16.86 -14.61 3.85
N GLU A 109 17.56 -15.60 3.36
CA GLU A 109 18.63 -16.24 4.10
C GLU A 109 19.96 -15.96 3.41
N ASP A 110 20.97 -15.62 4.19
CA ASP A 110 22.38 -15.72 3.80
C ASP A 110 23.10 -16.74 4.70
N SER A 111 24.44 -16.82 4.59
CA SER A 111 25.22 -17.78 5.36
C SER A 111 25.06 -17.63 6.87
N ASP A 112 24.88 -16.40 7.36
CA ASP A 112 25.00 -16.06 8.77
C ASP A 112 23.67 -15.58 9.38
N PHE A 113 22.74 -15.12 8.54
CA PHE A 113 21.52 -14.45 8.97
C PHE A 113 20.28 -15.03 8.31
N HIS A 114 19.21 -15.08 9.11
CA HIS A 114 17.84 -15.21 8.63
C HIS A 114 17.16 -13.84 8.75
N TYR A 115 16.66 -13.28 7.63
CA TYR A 115 15.98 -11.99 7.62
C TYR A 115 14.48 -12.23 7.65
N SER A 116 13.81 -11.61 8.59
CA SER A 116 12.35 -11.61 8.67
C SER A 116 11.78 -10.19 8.69
N TYR A 117 10.49 -10.05 8.47
CA TYR A 117 9.79 -8.77 8.53
C TYR A 117 8.61 -8.87 9.50
N GLU A 118 8.46 -7.84 10.31
CA GLU A 118 7.28 -7.62 11.15
C GLU A 118 6.58 -6.34 10.68
N PHE A 119 5.32 -6.46 10.30
CA PHE A 119 4.53 -5.32 9.84
C PHE A 119 3.50 -4.92 10.89
N LYS A 120 3.39 -3.62 11.13
CA LYS A 120 2.44 -3.05 12.08
C LYS A 120 1.64 -1.92 11.46
N LEU A 121 0.34 -1.89 11.70
CA LEU A 121 -0.50 -0.74 11.43
C LEU A 121 -0.61 0.11 12.70
N ALA A 122 -0.41 1.42 12.56
CA ALA A 122 -0.52 2.39 13.64
C ALA A 122 -1.63 3.40 13.36
N ILE A 123 -2.23 3.91 14.42
CA ILE A 123 -3.16 5.03 14.42
C ILE A 123 -2.45 6.16 15.13
N SER A 124 -2.29 7.28 14.47
CA SER A 124 -1.54 8.44 14.95
C SER A 124 -0.02 8.17 15.13
N GLY A 125 0.78 9.18 14.92
CA GLY A 125 2.22 9.08 15.03
C GLY A 125 2.93 9.07 13.68
N ALA A 126 4.23 8.76 13.70
CA ALA A 126 5.05 8.70 12.50
C ALA A 126 5.18 7.26 12.00
N ASP A 127 5.31 7.11 10.68
CA ASP A 127 5.79 5.85 10.13
C ASP A 127 7.22 5.59 10.65
N SER A 128 7.51 4.34 10.90
CA SER A 128 8.82 3.98 11.42
C SER A 128 9.33 2.69 10.82
N THR A 129 10.64 2.61 10.72
CA THR A 129 11.34 1.36 10.44
C THR A 129 12.35 1.10 11.55
N GLY A 130 12.41 -0.14 12.00
CA GLY A 130 13.37 -0.58 13.01
C GLY A 130 14.01 -1.90 12.62
N LEU A 131 15.20 -2.15 13.16
CA LEU A 131 15.85 -3.45 13.10
C LEU A 131 15.92 -3.99 14.52
N SER A 132 15.39 -5.17 14.73
CA SER A 132 15.63 -5.94 15.95
C SER A 132 16.54 -7.14 15.63
N TRP A 133 17.36 -7.51 16.60
CA TRP A 133 18.32 -8.60 16.49
C TRP A 133 18.01 -9.60 17.58
N VAL A 134 17.70 -10.82 17.20
CA VAL A 134 17.51 -11.89 18.17
C VAL A 134 18.47 -13.02 17.83
N ASN A 135 19.36 -13.32 18.76
CA ASN A 135 20.15 -14.53 18.70
C ASN A 135 19.27 -15.72 19.09
N GLN A 136 18.59 -16.31 18.13
CA GLN A 136 17.95 -17.60 18.36
C GLN A 136 18.90 -18.69 17.90
N THR A 137 19.37 -19.46 18.85
CA THR A 137 20.00 -20.75 18.65
C THR A 137 18.92 -21.79 18.33
N ASN A 138 18.34 -21.69 17.14
CA ASN A 138 17.71 -22.87 16.56
C ASN A 138 18.83 -23.71 15.92
N ASN A 139 18.62 -25.00 15.75
CA ASN A 139 19.59 -26.00 15.32
C ASN A 139 20.56 -25.65 14.16
N ASN A 140 20.42 -24.44 13.57
CA ASN A 140 21.26 -23.93 12.48
C ASN A 140 22.12 -22.70 12.84
N SER A 141 22.22 -22.30 14.10
CA SER A 141 23.14 -21.22 14.58
C SER A 141 23.03 -19.85 13.85
N LYS A 142 21.94 -19.59 13.12
CA LYS A 142 21.76 -18.31 12.41
C LYS A 142 21.18 -17.23 13.32
N ILE A 143 21.64 -16.01 13.14
CA ILE A 143 21.09 -14.82 13.80
C ILE A 143 19.85 -14.36 13.03
N ILE A 144 18.71 -14.24 13.71
CA ILE A 144 17.49 -13.69 13.11
C ILE A 144 17.55 -12.16 13.20
N LYS A 145 17.48 -11.52 12.04
CA LYS A 145 17.32 -10.07 11.90
C LYS A 145 15.89 -9.76 11.48
N THR A 146 15.12 -9.14 12.35
CA THR A 146 13.75 -8.73 12.03
C THR A 146 13.72 -7.24 11.70
N LYS A 147 13.29 -6.91 10.49
CA LYS A 147 12.96 -5.53 10.11
C LYS A 147 11.52 -5.27 10.48
N ILE A 148 11.31 -4.30 11.37
CA ILE A 148 9.97 -3.85 11.76
C ILE A 148 9.59 -2.68 10.87
N VAL A 149 8.45 -2.76 10.23
CA VAL A 149 7.86 -1.67 9.43
C VAL A 149 6.53 -1.29 10.04
N THR A 150 6.43 -0.07 10.54
CA THR A 150 5.19 0.49 11.08
C THR A 150 4.65 1.53 10.12
N VAL A 151 3.41 1.38 9.69
CA VAL A 151 2.72 2.26 8.76
C VAL A 151 1.55 2.92 9.45
N ASN A 152 1.52 4.25 9.40
CA ASN A 152 0.41 5.03 9.90
C ASN A 152 -0.74 5.00 8.91
N ILE A 153 -1.92 4.56 9.38
CA ILE A 153 -3.12 4.41 8.52
C ILE A 153 -3.55 5.76 7.95
N ASP A 154 -3.56 6.81 8.76
CA ASP A 154 -4.02 8.14 8.34
C ASP A 154 -3.19 8.63 7.16
N LYS A 155 -1.86 8.62 7.36
CA LYS A 155 -0.91 9.06 6.33
C LYS A 155 -0.97 8.20 5.07
N LEU A 156 -1.07 6.89 5.21
CA LEU A 156 -1.20 6.00 4.05
C LEU A 156 -2.46 6.31 3.25
N CYS A 157 -3.61 6.45 3.93
CA CYS A 157 -4.87 6.79 3.29
C CYS A 157 -4.81 8.16 2.60
N GLU A 158 -4.25 9.18 3.26
CA GLU A 158 -4.07 10.51 2.69
C GLU A 158 -3.20 10.48 1.43
N CYS A 159 -2.05 9.80 1.47
CA CYS A 159 -1.15 9.69 0.32
C CYS A 159 -1.81 8.97 -0.87
N ILE A 160 -2.55 7.90 -0.59
CA ILE A 160 -3.31 7.19 -1.62
C ILE A 160 -4.39 8.09 -2.22
N CYS A 161 -5.13 8.84 -1.39
CA CYS A 161 -6.16 9.77 -1.84
C CYS A 161 -5.59 10.90 -2.70
N LEU A 162 -4.51 11.56 -2.24
CA LEU A 162 -3.82 12.62 -3.00
C LEU A 162 -3.37 12.13 -4.37
N SER A 163 -2.75 10.95 -4.40
CA SER A 163 -2.32 10.31 -5.64
C SER A 163 -3.49 10.00 -6.58
N ALA A 164 -4.59 9.48 -6.05
CA ALA A 164 -5.76 9.13 -6.84
C ALA A 164 -6.50 10.37 -7.37
N GLU A 165 -6.58 11.43 -6.55
CA GLU A 165 -7.19 12.71 -6.96
C GLU A 165 -6.39 13.38 -8.07
N ARG A 166 -5.06 13.45 -7.91
CA ARG A 166 -4.17 13.97 -8.95
C ARG A 166 -4.32 13.20 -10.25
N TYR A 167 -4.29 11.87 -10.18
CA TYR A 167 -4.46 11.00 -11.34
C TYR A 167 -5.79 11.22 -12.04
N TYR A 168 -6.89 11.37 -11.28
CA TYR A 168 -8.22 11.64 -11.83
C TYR A 168 -8.28 12.99 -12.56
N ARG A 169 -7.56 14.00 -12.06
CA ARG A 169 -7.50 15.33 -12.70
C ARG A 169 -6.64 15.36 -13.95
N GLU A 170 -5.60 14.53 -14.02
CA GLU A 170 -4.67 14.47 -15.15
C GLU A 170 -5.16 13.57 -16.31
N LYS A 171 -6.14 12.70 -16.06
CA LYS A 171 -6.64 11.74 -17.06
C LYS A 171 -8.05 12.08 -17.52
N ASP A 172 -8.45 11.53 -18.69
CA ASP A 172 -9.82 11.66 -19.19
C ASP A 172 -10.82 11.04 -18.19
N PRO A 173 -11.82 11.81 -17.71
CA PRO A 173 -12.85 11.32 -16.81
C PRO A 173 -13.63 10.10 -17.34
N ASN A 174 -13.71 9.94 -18.65
CA ASN A 174 -14.38 8.80 -19.27
C ASN A 174 -13.74 7.46 -18.90
N LEU A 175 -12.44 7.43 -18.58
CA LEU A 175 -11.74 6.21 -18.16
C LEU A 175 -12.25 5.66 -16.83
N PHE A 176 -12.96 6.46 -16.04
CA PHE A 176 -13.45 6.10 -14.71
C PHE A 176 -14.94 5.76 -14.67
N LYS A 177 -15.66 5.83 -15.80
CA LYS A 177 -17.11 5.60 -15.85
C LYS A 177 -17.54 4.24 -15.29
N ASP A 178 -16.78 3.19 -15.63
CA ASP A 178 -17.06 1.82 -15.19
C ASP A 178 -16.73 1.57 -13.72
N HIS A 179 -16.15 2.57 -13.03
CA HIS A 179 -15.76 2.49 -11.63
C HIS A 179 -16.62 3.33 -10.70
N ASN A 180 -17.72 3.88 -11.21
CA ASN A 180 -18.69 4.61 -10.42
C ASN A 180 -19.71 3.65 -9.80
N ILE A 181 -20.04 3.89 -8.54
CA ILE A 181 -21.12 3.20 -7.83
C ILE A 181 -22.34 4.10 -7.89
N ASN A 182 -23.40 3.62 -8.52
CA ASN A 182 -24.66 4.34 -8.58
C ASN A 182 -25.50 3.95 -7.36
N LEU A 183 -25.69 4.89 -6.46
CA LEU A 183 -26.61 4.73 -5.34
C LEU A 183 -27.98 5.25 -5.75
N ILE A 184 -29.03 4.48 -5.47
CA ILE A 184 -30.42 4.89 -5.65
C ILE A 184 -31.00 5.16 -4.27
N ASP A 185 -31.48 6.39 -4.03
CA ASP A 185 -32.16 6.76 -2.80
C ASP A 185 -33.67 6.69 -3.06
N PHE A 186 -34.32 5.72 -2.47
CA PHE A 186 -35.79 5.57 -2.49
C PHE A 186 -36.38 6.30 -1.28
N LYS A 187 -36.40 7.64 -1.34
CA LYS A 187 -37.14 8.44 -0.36
C LYS A 187 -38.61 8.42 -0.65
#